data_1aab69b855f978c0631e18df2476cbb6
#
_entry.id   1aab69b855f978c0631e18df2476cbb6
#
_cell.length_a   1.000
_cell.length_b   1.000
_cell.length_c   1.000
_cell.angle_alpha   90.00
_cell.angle_beta   90.00
_cell.angle_gamma   90.00
#
_symmetry.space_group_name_H-M   'P 1'
#
loop_
_entity.id
_entity.type
_entity.pdbx_description
1 polymer ?
#
loop_
_entity_poly.entity_id
_entity_poly.type
_entity_poly.pdbx_seq_one_letter_code
_entity_poly.pdbx_strand_id
1 'polypeptide(L)'
;LDYRNWFEFQLYSQKTGEKQKELTNSVFGTFSGGEKAMSMYVPLFSAVVAKYEGGRPDAPRLISLDEAFAGVDNRNIRDMFRLMTEFSFNFIINSQVLWGDCDTLDALAIYQLERPENAKFVTVMPYLWNGHYKENLEDEESVERRSVELG
;
A
#
# COMPACT_ATOMS: atom_id res chain seq x y z
N LEU A 1 -15.71 -25.61 22.27
CA LEU A 1 -16.17 -25.53 20.89
C LEU A 1 -15.08 -24.87 20.06
N ASP A 2 -14.50 -25.61 19.10
CA ASP A 2 -13.48 -25.08 18.21
C ASP A 2 -14.15 -24.54 16.93
N TYR A 3 -14.22 -23.21 16.82
CA TYR A 3 -14.87 -22.52 15.69
C TYR A 3 -14.16 -22.79 14.35
N ARG A 4 -12.89 -23.21 14.35
CA ARG A 4 -12.13 -23.51 13.12
C ARG A 4 -12.75 -24.67 12.32
N ASN A 5 -13.55 -25.51 12.97
CA ASN A 5 -14.27 -26.60 12.34
C ASN A 5 -15.65 -26.18 11.78
N TRP A 6 -16.05 -24.89 11.93
CA TRP A 6 -17.37 -24.41 11.52
C TRP A 6 -17.34 -23.73 10.15
N PHE A 7 -16.15 -23.34 9.70
CA PHE A 7 -15.98 -22.59 8.46
C PHE A 7 -14.84 -23.18 7.66
N GLU A 8 -15.03 -23.27 6.36
CA GLU A 8 -14.00 -23.53 5.37
C GLU A 8 -13.81 -22.25 4.54
N PHE A 9 -12.59 -21.78 4.42
CA PHE A 9 -12.26 -20.60 3.65
C PHE A 9 -11.68 -21.02 2.31
N GLN A 10 -12.37 -20.70 1.22
CA GLN A 10 -11.93 -20.99 -0.14
C GLN A 10 -11.81 -19.68 -0.93
N LEU A 11 -10.69 -19.52 -1.62
CA LEU A 11 -10.47 -18.45 -2.56
C LEU A 11 -10.48 -18.98 -3.98
N TYR A 12 -11.03 -18.19 -4.88
CA TYR A 12 -11.05 -18.48 -6.30
C TYR A 12 -10.41 -17.35 -7.07
N SER A 13 -9.62 -17.68 -8.08
CA SER A 13 -9.00 -16.74 -9.01
C SER A 13 -9.58 -16.94 -10.40
N GLN A 14 -9.85 -15.83 -11.09
CA GLN A 14 -10.30 -15.84 -12.47
C GLN A 14 -9.59 -14.74 -13.26
N LYS A 15 -8.86 -15.11 -14.30
CA LYS A 15 -8.33 -14.18 -15.30
C LYS A 15 -9.38 -13.90 -16.36
N THR A 16 -9.32 -12.71 -16.94
CA THR A 16 -10.22 -12.34 -18.04
C THR A 16 -10.15 -13.36 -19.18
N GLY A 17 -11.29 -13.98 -19.51
CA GLY A 17 -11.38 -15.00 -20.55
C GLY A 17 -11.02 -16.42 -20.10
N GLU A 18 -10.60 -16.63 -18.85
CA GLU A 18 -10.34 -17.96 -18.30
C GLU A 18 -11.48 -18.43 -17.38
N LYS A 19 -11.50 -19.76 -17.13
CA LYS A 19 -12.39 -20.33 -16.13
C LYS A 19 -11.88 -20.01 -14.72
N GLN A 20 -12.81 -19.82 -13.82
CA GLN A 20 -12.53 -19.71 -12.38
C GLN A 20 -11.79 -20.97 -11.89
N LYS A 21 -10.73 -20.75 -11.09
CA LYS A 21 -9.90 -21.81 -10.49
C LYS A 21 -9.83 -21.59 -8.98
N GLU A 22 -9.98 -22.64 -8.21
CA GLU A 22 -9.72 -22.58 -6.78
C GLU A 22 -8.23 -22.25 -6.53
N LEU A 23 -7.99 -21.32 -5.61
CA LEU A 23 -6.64 -20.87 -5.25
C LEU A 23 -6.03 -21.83 -4.22
N THR A 24 -5.60 -22.99 -4.68
CA THR A 24 -4.84 -23.94 -3.88
C THR A 24 -3.36 -23.55 -3.82
N ASN A 25 -2.59 -24.14 -2.90
CA ASN A 25 -1.14 -23.92 -2.83
C ASN A 25 -0.42 -24.25 -4.16
N SER A 26 -0.89 -25.25 -4.89
CA SER A 26 -0.36 -25.61 -6.19
C SER A 26 -0.62 -24.51 -7.24
N VAL A 27 -1.83 -23.98 -7.31
CA VAL A 27 -2.20 -22.88 -8.21
C VAL A 27 -1.45 -21.62 -7.84
N PHE A 28 -1.40 -21.25 -6.55
CA PHE A 28 -0.64 -20.11 -6.05
C PHE A 28 0.85 -20.20 -6.42
N GLY A 29 1.43 -21.41 -6.37
CA GLY A 29 2.81 -21.66 -6.79
C GLY A 29 3.11 -21.26 -8.24
N THR A 30 2.12 -21.32 -9.13
CA THR A 30 2.25 -20.96 -10.57
C THR A 30 2.15 -19.46 -10.85
N PHE A 31 1.72 -18.66 -9.87
CA PHE A 31 1.51 -17.23 -10.05
C PHE A 31 2.84 -16.47 -10.11
N SER A 32 2.87 -15.41 -10.89
CA SER A 32 3.93 -14.39 -10.86
C SER A 32 3.97 -13.70 -9.49
N GLY A 33 5.07 -13.00 -9.18
CA GLY A 33 5.20 -12.22 -7.93
C GLY A 33 4.04 -11.26 -7.71
N GLY A 34 3.65 -10.52 -8.75
CA GLY A 34 2.52 -9.60 -8.71
C GLY A 34 1.16 -10.29 -8.51
N GLU A 35 0.90 -11.39 -9.21
CA GLU A 35 -0.33 -12.16 -9.02
C GLU A 35 -0.43 -12.75 -7.61
N LYS A 36 0.69 -13.18 -7.04
CA LYS A 36 0.76 -13.62 -5.64
C LYS A 36 0.42 -12.49 -4.69
N ALA A 37 1.01 -11.30 -4.88
CA ALA A 37 0.72 -10.14 -4.08
C ALA A 37 -0.76 -9.77 -4.14
N MET A 38 -1.34 -9.62 -5.34
CA MET A 38 -2.76 -9.30 -5.51
C MET A 38 -3.67 -10.34 -4.86
N SER A 39 -3.36 -11.63 -5.00
CA SER A 39 -4.16 -12.70 -4.38
C SER A 39 -4.12 -12.72 -2.85
N MET A 40 -3.12 -12.08 -2.23
CA MET A 40 -3.02 -11.89 -0.78
C MET A 40 -3.66 -10.57 -0.32
N TYR A 41 -3.36 -9.46 -0.99
CA TYR A 41 -3.79 -8.15 -0.56
C TYR A 41 -5.28 -7.88 -0.82
N VAL A 42 -5.85 -8.36 -1.93
CA VAL A 42 -7.27 -8.14 -2.23
C VAL A 42 -8.19 -8.73 -1.15
N PRO A 43 -8.06 -10.00 -0.73
CA PRO A 43 -8.86 -10.54 0.37
C PRO A 43 -8.61 -9.82 1.70
N LEU A 44 -7.34 -9.45 1.98
CA LEU A 44 -6.99 -8.71 3.19
C LEU A 44 -7.71 -7.35 3.24
N PHE A 45 -7.61 -6.57 2.17
CA PHE A 45 -8.26 -5.26 2.09
C PHE A 45 -9.77 -5.37 2.14
N SER A 46 -10.35 -6.37 1.49
CA SER A 46 -11.80 -6.64 1.55
C SER A 46 -12.25 -6.95 2.99
N ALA A 47 -11.49 -7.73 3.74
CA ALA A 47 -11.78 -8.02 5.14
C ALA A 47 -11.68 -6.76 6.02
N VAL A 48 -10.69 -5.88 5.75
CA VAL A 48 -10.53 -4.61 6.46
C VAL A 48 -11.70 -3.67 6.14
N VAL A 49 -12.13 -3.58 4.87
CA VAL A 49 -13.33 -2.80 4.48
C VAL A 49 -14.55 -3.27 5.26
N ALA A 50 -14.83 -4.57 5.24
CA ALA A 50 -15.98 -5.15 5.98
C ALA A 50 -15.90 -4.84 7.48
N LYS A 51 -14.69 -4.80 8.05
CA LYS A 51 -14.51 -4.42 9.46
C LYS A 51 -14.83 -2.95 9.70
N TYR A 52 -14.42 -2.05 8.81
CA TYR A 52 -14.69 -0.62 8.92
C TYR A 52 -16.15 -0.27 8.62
N GLU A 53 -16.82 -0.98 7.72
CA GLU A 53 -18.25 -0.79 7.44
C GLU A 53 -19.14 -1.07 8.65
N GLY A 54 -18.72 -1.97 9.54
CA GLY A 54 -19.39 -2.20 10.83
C GLY A 54 -19.03 -1.22 11.93
N GLY A 55 -18.15 -0.24 11.65
CA GLY A 55 -17.66 0.76 12.59
C GLY A 55 -18.42 2.09 12.52
N ARG A 56 -17.85 3.11 13.16
CA ARG A 56 -18.37 4.48 13.10
C ARG A 56 -18.11 5.09 11.71
N PRO A 57 -19.02 5.93 11.18
CA PRO A 57 -18.83 6.59 9.88
C PRO A 57 -17.61 7.52 9.82
N ASP A 58 -17.17 8.06 10.98
CA ASP A 58 -16.01 8.94 11.13
C ASP A 58 -14.72 8.18 11.48
N ALA A 59 -14.71 6.86 11.38
CA ALA A 59 -13.51 6.06 11.60
C ALA A 59 -12.44 6.40 10.54
N PRO A 60 -11.16 6.52 10.92
CA PRO A 60 -10.09 6.99 10.02
C PRO A 60 -9.72 6.00 8.92
N ARG A 61 -10.30 4.80 8.88
CA ARG A 61 -10.01 3.73 7.91
C ARG A 61 -8.52 3.51 7.68
N LEU A 62 -7.75 3.56 8.78
CA LEU A 62 -6.30 3.49 8.75
C LEU A 62 -5.83 2.03 8.65
N ILE A 63 -4.92 1.78 7.72
CA ILE A 63 -4.16 0.52 7.65
C ILE A 63 -2.67 0.77 7.80
N SER A 64 -1.96 -0.18 8.38
CA SER A 64 -0.51 -0.14 8.49
C SER A 64 0.07 -1.42 7.87
N LEU A 65 1.00 -1.25 6.94
CA LEU A 65 1.67 -2.35 6.24
C LEU A 65 3.18 -2.26 6.47
N ASP A 66 3.73 -3.32 7.02
CA ASP A 66 5.18 -3.47 7.21
C ASP A 66 5.77 -4.31 6.08
N GLU A 67 6.97 -3.94 5.62
CA GLU A 67 7.66 -4.56 4.47
C GLU A 67 6.77 -4.73 3.23
N ALA A 68 5.87 -3.77 3.02
CA ALA A 68 4.96 -3.81 1.89
C ALA A 68 5.72 -3.79 0.56
N PHE A 69 5.15 -4.52 -0.40
CA PHE A 69 5.62 -4.55 -1.79
C PHE A 69 6.97 -5.22 -2.03
N ALA A 70 7.53 -5.94 -1.07
CA ALA A 70 8.73 -6.73 -1.29
C ALA A 70 8.51 -7.74 -2.44
N GLY A 71 9.32 -7.63 -3.50
CA GLY A 71 9.23 -8.50 -4.68
C GLY A 71 8.01 -8.24 -5.60
N VAL A 72 7.30 -7.13 -5.41
CA VAL A 72 6.20 -6.69 -6.27
C VAL A 72 6.72 -5.71 -7.30
N ASP A 73 6.33 -5.87 -8.56
CA ASP A 73 6.69 -4.94 -9.62
C ASP A 73 5.89 -3.62 -9.56
N ASN A 74 6.42 -2.56 -10.17
CA ASN A 74 5.85 -1.22 -10.11
C ASN A 74 4.39 -1.14 -10.62
N ARG A 75 4.01 -1.96 -11.60
CA ARG A 75 2.64 -1.97 -12.12
C ARG A 75 1.67 -2.47 -11.06
N ASN A 76 2.00 -3.57 -10.41
CA ASN A 76 1.18 -4.15 -9.36
C ASN A 76 1.15 -3.26 -8.11
N ILE A 77 2.24 -2.55 -7.79
CA ILE A 77 2.26 -1.54 -6.72
C ILE A 77 1.24 -0.42 -7.02
N ARG A 78 1.20 0.10 -8.24
CA ARG A 78 0.21 1.11 -8.67
C ARG A 78 -1.22 0.61 -8.54
N ASP A 79 -1.49 -0.62 -8.97
CA ASP A 79 -2.81 -1.23 -8.87
C ASP A 79 -3.23 -1.40 -7.40
N MET A 80 -2.30 -1.70 -6.51
CA MET A 80 -2.55 -1.76 -5.08
C MET A 80 -2.86 -0.40 -4.45
N PHE A 81 -2.14 0.65 -4.83
CA PHE A 81 -2.48 2.01 -4.39
C PHE A 81 -3.85 2.45 -4.89
N ARG A 82 -4.17 2.16 -6.16
CA ARG A 82 -5.51 2.41 -6.69
C ARG A 82 -6.58 1.72 -5.86
N LEU A 83 -6.39 0.45 -5.54
CA LEU A 83 -7.32 -0.32 -4.72
C LEU A 83 -7.47 0.28 -3.31
N MET A 84 -6.37 0.69 -2.66
CA MET A 84 -6.44 1.36 -1.36
C MET A 84 -7.19 2.69 -1.42
N THR A 85 -7.01 3.45 -2.48
CA THR A 85 -7.74 4.72 -2.72
C THR A 85 -9.22 4.45 -2.96
N GLU A 86 -9.57 3.47 -3.79
CA GLU A 86 -10.98 3.06 -4.04
C GLU A 86 -11.69 2.62 -2.76
N PHE A 87 -10.97 1.96 -1.85
CA PHE A 87 -11.49 1.61 -0.52
C PHE A 87 -11.46 2.75 0.50
N SER A 88 -11.01 3.92 0.09
CA SER A 88 -10.87 5.10 0.96
C SER A 88 -10.02 4.82 2.20
N PHE A 89 -8.94 4.06 2.06
CA PHE A 89 -8.01 3.84 3.15
C PHE A 89 -7.05 5.01 3.32
N ASN A 90 -6.83 5.40 4.59
CA ASN A 90 -5.60 6.06 5.00
C ASN A 90 -4.56 4.98 5.32
N PHE A 91 -3.30 5.19 4.95
CA PHE A 91 -2.31 4.15 5.14
C PHE A 91 -0.97 4.67 5.65
N ILE A 92 -0.29 3.82 6.41
CA ILE A 92 1.11 3.97 6.79
C ILE A 92 1.82 2.74 6.23
N ILE A 93 2.85 2.96 5.41
CA ILE A 93 3.57 1.88 4.74
C ILE A 93 5.05 2.02 5.03
N ASN A 94 5.67 0.93 5.47
CA ASN A 94 7.11 0.76 5.50
C ASN A 94 7.50 -0.14 4.32
N SER A 95 8.47 0.31 3.52
CA SER A 95 8.93 -0.43 2.34
C SER A 95 10.39 -0.11 2.04
N GLN A 96 11.13 -1.10 1.55
CA GLN A 96 12.49 -0.91 1.06
C GLN A 96 12.53 -0.38 -0.39
N VAL A 97 11.41 -0.39 -1.07
CA VAL A 97 11.30 0.11 -2.45
C VAL A 97 11.09 1.62 -2.41
N LEU A 98 12.05 2.36 -2.96
CA LEU A 98 11.92 3.81 -3.16
C LEU A 98 11.01 4.06 -4.36
N TRP A 99 9.81 4.53 -4.08
CA TRP A 99 8.87 5.00 -5.10
C TRP A 99 8.34 6.37 -4.66
N GLY A 100 8.28 7.29 -5.59
CA GLY A 100 7.90 8.67 -5.30
C GLY A 100 6.91 9.24 -6.29
N ASP A 101 6.74 8.58 -7.42
CA ASP A 101 5.96 9.02 -8.57
C ASP A 101 4.80 8.05 -8.83
N CYS A 102 3.90 7.92 -7.85
CA CYS A 102 2.69 7.13 -8.01
C CYS A 102 1.55 8.03 -8.47
N ASP A 103 1.30 8.03 -9.78
CA ASP A 103 0.21 8.76 -10.44
C ASP A 103 -1.21 8.36 -10.00
N THR A 104 -1.32 7.36 -9.14
CA THR A 104 -2.58 6.90 -8.55
C THR A 104 -2.87 7.52 -7.18
N LEU A 105 -1.96 8.36 -6.68
CA LEU A 105 -2.10 9.05 -5.41
C LEU A 105 -2.06 10.57 -5.60
N ASP A 106 -3.05 11.26 -5.05
CA ASP A 106 -3.11 12.72 -5.08
C ASP A 106 -2.07 13.36 -4.15
N ALA A 107 -1.76 12.71 -3.04
CA ALA A 107 -0.74 13.16 -2.09
C ALA A 107 -0.15 11.99 -1.31
N LEU A 108 1.16 12.09 -0.98
CA LEU A 108 1.85 11.12 -0.14
C LEU A 108 2.98 11.81 0.63
N ALA A 109 2.97 11.70 1.96
CA ALA A 109 4.13 12.06 2.78
C ALA A 109 5.13 10.89 2.78
N ILE A 110 6.38 11.18 2.42
CA ILE A 110 7.44 10.17 2.31
C ILE A 110 8.57 10.57 3.26
N TYR A 111 8.99 9.64 4.11
CA TYR A 111 10.13 9.81 4.99
C TYR A 111 11.19 8.78 4.60
N GLN A 112 12.21 9.25 3.88
CA GLN A 112 13.34 8.40 3.53
C GLN A 112 14.27 8.30 4.73
N LEU A 113 14.50 7.07 5.18
CA LEU A 113 15.39 6.77 6.30
C LEU A 113 16.72 6.27 5.75
N GLU A 114 17.81 6.92 6.14
CA GLU A 114 19.16 6.52 5.77
C GLU A 114 20.03 6.39 7.02
N ARG A 115 20.72 5.26 7.13
CA ARG A 115 21.70 5.06 8.18
C ARG A 115 23.08 4.95 7.54
N PRO A 116 23.95 5.98 7.66
CA PRO A 116 25.32 5.90 7.18
C PRO A 116 26.06 4.74 7.86
N GLU A 117 26.99 4.15 7.14
CA GLU A 117 27.80 3.04 7.64
C GLU A 117 28.52 3.46 8.93
N ASN A 118 28.44 2.64 9.98
CA ASN A 118 28.98 2.91 11.34
C ASN A 118 28.37 4.11 12.10
N ALA A 119 27.33 4.75 11.60
CA ALA A 119 26.65 5.82 12.33
C ALA A 119 25.76 5.26 13.45
N LYS A 120 25.71 6.00 14.58
CA LYS A 120 24.79 5.72 15.68
C LYS A 120 23.45 6.43 15.55
N PHE A 121 23.22 7.12 14.44
CA PHE A 121 21.99 7.87 14.15
C PHE A 121 21.44 7.47 12.78
N VAL A 122 20.21 7.82 12.56
CA VAL A 122 19.49 7.69 11.29
C VAL A 122 19.17 9.08 10.80
N THR A 123 19.43 9.35 9.54
CA THR A 123 18.99 10.56 8.88
C THR A 123 17.59 10.34 8.32
N VAL A 124 16.71 11.31 8.50
CA VAL A 124 15.34 11.29 7.99
C VAL A 124 15.21 12.42 7.00
N MET A 125 14.88 12.10 5.75
CA MET A 125 14.66 13.09 4.69
C MET A 125 13.16 13.10 4.36
N PRO A 126 12.43 14.16 4.73
CA PRO A 126 11.01 14.26 4.47
C PRO A 126 10.73 14.80 3.07
N TYR A 127 9.81 14.13 2.37
CA TYR A 127 9.32 14.56 1.07
C TYR A 127 7.80 14.58 1.05
N LEU A 128 7.24 15.42 0.19
CA LEU A 128 5.83 15.42 -0.16
C LEU A 128 5.67 15.11 -1.65
N TRP A 129 4.88 14.12 -1.97
CA TRP A 129 4.33 13.89 -3.30
C TRP A 129 2.98 14.60 -3.40
N ASN A 130 2.80 15.43 -4.41
CA ASN A 130 1.57 16.23 -4.60
C ASN A 130 0.74 15.78 -5.82
N GLY A 131 0.94 14.54 -6.29
CA GLY A 131 0.30 14.00 -7.49
C GLY A 131 1.07 14.25 -8.79
N HIS A 132 2.05 15.16 -8.79
CA HIS A 132 2.80 15.55 -9.98
C HIS A 132 4.31 15.44 -9.80
N TYR A 133 4.83 15.88 -8.67
CA TYR A 133 6.27 15.85 -8.37
C TYR A 133 6.51 15.67 -6.87
N LYS A 134 7.73 15.25 -6.55
CA LYS A 134 8.20 15.02 -5.19
C LYS A 134 9.02 16.23 -4.73
N GLU A 135 8.55 16.91 -3.70
CA GLU A 135 9.23 18.03 -3.06
C GLU A 135 10.00 17.57 -1.82
N ASN A 136 11.24 18.05 -1.66
CA ASN A 136 11.94 17.93 -0.40
C ASN A 136 11.43 18.98 0.58
N LEU A 137 10.95 18.57 1.76
CA LEU A 137 10.37 19.47 2.75
C LEU A 137 11.40 20.30 3.52
N GLU A 138 12.67 19.94 3.44
CA GLU A 138 13.78 20.68 4.06
C GLU A 138 14.42 21.68 3.12
N ASP A 139 14.05 21.71 1.84
CA ASP A 139 14.61 22.65 0.87
C ASP A 139 14.00 24.06 1.09
N GLU A 140 14.84 25.07 1.27
CA GLU A 140 14.41 26.45 1.53
C GLU A 140 13.45 26.97 0.44
N GLU A 141 13.68 26.60 -0.81
CA GLU A 141 12.83 26.97 -1.95
C GLU A 141 11.43 26.36 -1.87
N SER A 142 11.31 25.12 -1.36
CA SER A 142 10.01 24.46 -1.16
C SER A 142 9.26 24.99 0.08
N VAL A 143 9.96 25.51 1.07
CA VAL A 143 9.38 26.19 2.24
C VAL A 143 8.80 27.55 1.83
N GLU A 144 9.50 28.31 0.99
CA GLU A 144 9.03 29.61 0.48
C GLU A 144 7.78 29.46 -0.40
N ARG A 145 7.75 28.48 -1.31
CA ARG A 145 6.57 28.24 -2.17
C ARG A 145 5.32 27.94 -1.35
N ARG A 146 5.41 27.11 -0.30
CA ARG A 146 4.28 26.78 0.57
C ARG A 146 3.77 27.97 1.38
N SER A 147 4.64 28.86 1.80
CA SER A 147 4.23 30.06 2.52
C SER A 147 3.42 31.04 1.64
N VAL A 148 3.64 30.99 0.32
CA VAL A 148 2.88 31.80 -0.68
C VAL A 148 1.52 31.14 -1.01
N GLU A 149 1.43 29.82 -1.03
CA GLU A 149 0.16 29.10 -1.33
C GLU A 149 -0.83 29.07 -0.15
N LEU A 150 -0.35 29.28 1.08
CA LEU A 150 -1.18 29.27 2.31
C LEU A 150 -1.58 30.67 2.79
N GLY A 151 -1.14 31.75 2.14
CA GLY A 151 -1.48 33.15 2.42
C GLY A 151 -2.47 33.69 1.45
#